data_90153778416874a2e299a90ad6aeb062
#
_entry.id   90153778416874a2e299a90ad6aeb062
#
_cell.length_a   1.000
_cell.length_b   1.000
_cell.length_c   1.000
_cell.angle_alpha   90.00
_cell.angle_beta   90.00
_cell.angle_gamma   90.00
#
_symmetry.space_group_name_H-M   'P 1'
#
loop_
_entity.id
_entity.type
_entity.pdbx_description
1 polymer ?
#
loop_
_entity_poly.entity_id
_entity_poly.type
_entity_poly.pdbx_seq_one_letter_code
_entity_poly.pdbx_strand_id
1 'polypeptide(L)'
;LVDLFIKSGVKFIVIHNHTGLDAPETVYFIRKKFKQWREQGIDCRIYYPKKTFWKLCKERKMLPTRIARFCCAELKERNDIPELKFATHSFGVRKTESVKRACHRDSIETRDSESFGTKSHQMFHFDKAAEVKQTSSCYTNKYFIVNPIAYWTEEDVWDYIHKYGIEYNPLYDKGYSRVGCIGCPMAGKGRIEQFKKYPKYKALYKKLADEIEKELPNNNWQKSSKVKYANLFDWWIQSKE
;
A
#
# COMPACT_ATOMS: atom_id res chain seq x y z
N LEU A 1 -1.34 12.46 7.95
CA LEU A 1 -0.64 13.07 6.83
C LEU A 1 -1.47 14.18 6.17
N VAL A 2 -2.71 13.94 5.75
CA VAL A 2 -3.58 14.98 5.14
C VAL A 2 -3.74 16.19 6.06
N ASP A 3 -3.94 16.00 7.36
CA ASP A 3 -4.03 17.08 8.34
C ASP A 3 -2.74 17.93 8.42
N LEU A 4 -1.57 17.32 8.32
CA LEU A 4 -0.30 18.03 8.25
C LEU A 4 -0.21 18.93 7.01
N PHE A 5 -0.68 18.43 5.85
CA PHE A 5 -0.72 19.24 4.63
C PHE A 5 -1.73 20.37 4.71
N ILE A 6 -2.90 20.16 5.30
CA ILE A 6 -3.89 21.22 5.56
C ILE A 6 -3.26 22.32 6.41
N LYS A 7 -2.60 21.95 7.52
CA LYS A 7 -1.96 22.92 8.42
C LYS A 7 -0.76 23.64 7.82
N SER A 8 -0.05 22.99 6.88
CA SER A 8 1.09 23.62 6.19
C SER A 8 0.69 24.67 5.16
N GLY A 9 -0.58 24.72 4.74
CA GLY A 9 -1.07 25.62 3.69
C GLY A 9 -0.57 25.31 2.27
N VAL A 10 0.18 24.22 2.08
CA VAL A 10 0.68 23.81 0.77
C VAL A 10 -0.48 23.22 -0.05
N LYS A 11 -0.55 23.58 -1.33
CA LYS A 11 -1.54 22.99 -2.25
C LYS A 11 -1.18 21.55 -2.55
N PHE A 12 -2.13 20.64 -2.39
CA PHE A 12 -1.96 19.19 -2.62
C PHE A 12 -3.24 18.54 -3.13
N ILE A 13 -3.07 17.31 -3.61
CA ILE A 13 -4.17 16.43 -4.06
C ILE A 13 -4.11 15.16 -3.21
N VAL A 14 -5.26 14.65 -2.79
CA VAL A 14 -5.37 13.37 -2.10
C VAL A 14 -5.77 12.29 -3.08
N ILE A 15 -4.96 11.23 -3.18
CA ILE A 15 -5.23 10.10 -4.07
C ILE A 15 -5.41 8.83 -3.25
N HIS A 16 -6.50 8.12 -3.54
CA HIS A 16 -6.75 6.77 -3.02
C HIS A 16 -6.77 5.76 -4.15
N ASN A 17 -5.91 4.76 -4.07
CA ASN A 17 -5.90 3.62 -4.98
C ASN A 17 -6.88 2.55 -4.50
N HIS A 18 -8.03 2.44 -5.15
CA HIS A 18 -9.04 1.44 -4.81
C HIS A 18 -8.63 0.06 -5.33
N THR A 19 -8.19 -0.80 -4.44
CA THR A 19 -7.68 -2.13 -4.81
C THR A 19 -8.77 -3.17 -5.09
N GLY A 20 -10.00 -2.91 -4.66
CA GLY A 20 -11.10 -3.89 -4.66
C GLY A 20 -10.99 -4.94 -3.56
N LEU A 21 -9.99 -4.84 -2.69
CA LEU A 21 -9.74 -5.76 -1.57
C LEU A 21 -9.82 -5.06 -0.21
N ASP A 22 -10.16 -3.79 -0.20
CA ASP A 22 -10.26 -3.02 1.04
C ASP A 22 -11.48 -3.47 1.85
N ALA A 23 -11.34 -3.47 3.18
CA ALA A 23 -12.47 -3.75 4.06
C ALA A 23 -13.60 -2.74 3.84
N PRO A 24 -14.89 -3.14 3.91
CA PRO A 24 -16.01 -2.23 3.76
C PRO A 24 -15.92 -0.99 4.64
N GLU A 25 -15.50 -1.16 5.90
CA GLU A 25 -15.30 -0.06 6.84
C GLU A 25 -14.27 0.96 6.32
N THR A 26 -13.19 0.48 5.71
CA THR A 26 -12.17 1.35 5.09
C THR A 26 -12.74 2.11 3.90
N VAL A 27 -13.51 1.45 3.04
CA VAL A 27 -14.13 2.09 1.88
C VAL A 27 -15.11 3.19 2.32
N TYR A 28 -15.94 2.91 3.31
CA TYR A 28 -16.89 3.91 3.86
C TYR A 28 -16.15 5.08 4.52
N PHE A 29 -15.11 4.79 5.31
CA PHE A 29 -14.29 5.80 5.95
C PHE A 29 -13.64 6.75 4.93
N ILE A 30 -13.02 6.21 3.89
CA ILE A 30 -12.38 6.99 2.84
C ILE A 30 -13.41 7.86 2.09
N ARG A 31 -14.56 7.30 1.74
CA ARG A 31 -15.63 8.06 1.08
C ARG A 31 -16.13 9.22 1.94
N LYS A 32 -16.32 8.99 3.24
CA LYS A 32 -16.70 10.03 4.20
C LYS A 32 -15.62 11.12 4.27
N LYS A 33 -14.35 10.74 4.43
CA LYS A 33 -13.23 11.68 4.50
C LYS A 33 -13.07 12.49 3.20
N PHE A 34 -13.22 11.85 2.04
CA PHE A 34 -13.14 12.53 0.76
C PHE A 34 -14.26 13.55 0.58
N LYS A 35 -15.47 13.25 1.05
CA LYS A 35 -16.56 14.23 1.07
C LYS A 35 -16.19 15.44 1.92
N GLN A 36 -15.76 15.24 3.17
CA GLN A 36 -15.35 16.29 4.09
C GLN A 36 -14.21 17.17 3.52
N TRP A 37 -13.19 16.55 2.92
CA TRP A 37 -12.04 17.26 2.36
C TRP A 37 -12.40 18.03 1.10
N ARG A 38 -13.27 17.51 0.25
CA ARG A 38 -13.79 18.25 -0.92
C ARG A 38 -14.60 19.47 -0.50
N GLU A 39 -15.39 19.38 0.56
CA GLU A 39 -16.10 20.52 1.15
C GLU A 39 -15.15 21.62 1.66
N GLN A 40 -13.91 21.24 2.01
CA GLN A 40 -12.81 22.16 2.36
C GLN A 40 -12.00 22.64 1.13
N GLY A 41 -12.41 22.30 -0.08
CA GLY A 41 -11.73 22.70 -1.31
C GLY A 41 -10.54 21.84 -1.69
N ILE A 42 -10.31 20.67 -1.04
CA ILE A 42 -9.20 19.78 -1.35
C ILE A 42 -9.59 18.85 -2.50
N ASP A 43 -8.75 18.77 -3.54
CA ASP A 43 -8.95 17.84 -4.65
C ASP A 43 -8.66 16.40 -4.16
N CYS A 44 -9.69 15.56 -4.17
CA CYS A 44 -9.63 14.17 -3.75
C CYS A 44 -10.03 13.25 -4.89
N ARG A 45 -9.15 12.33 -5.28
CA ARG A 45 -9.36 11.43 -6.42
C ARG A 45 -9.28 9.98 -6.00
N ILE A 46 -10.19 9.14 -6.54
CA ILE A 46 -10.15 7.69 -6.36
C ILE A 46 -9.70 7.08 -7.68
N TYR A 47 -8.63 6.31 -7.59
CA TYR A 47 -8.09 5.57 -8.72
C TYR A 47 -8.57 4.14 -8.71
N TYR A 48 -9.08 3.69 -9.85
CA TYR A 48 -9.47 2.31 -10.09
C TYR A 48 -8.44 1.67 -11.03
N PRO A 49 -7.86 0.53 -10.67
CA PRO A 49 -6.86 -0.11 -11.52
C PRO A 49 -7.50 -0.63 -12.81
N LYS A 50 -6.74 -0.63 -13.90
CA LYS A 50 -7.17 -1.16 -15.22
C LYS A 50 -7.56 -2.64 -15.16
N LYS A 51 -6.93 -3.41 -14.26
CA LYS A 51 -7.21 -4.82 -14.02
C LYS A 51 -7.59 -5.04 -12.57
N THR A 52 -8.61 -5.84 -12.33
CA THR A 52 -8.97 -6.24 -10.98
C THR A 52 -7.95 -7.22 -10.42
N PHE A 53 -7.86 -7.32 -9.11
CA PHE A 53 -7.03 -8.31 -8.41
C PHE A 53 -7.28 -9.74 -8.93
N TRP A 54 -8.54 -10.11 -9.09
CA TRP A 54 -8.96 -11.43 -9.55
C TRP A 54 -8.43 -11.75 -10.95
N LYS A 55 -8.54 -10.79 -11.87
CA LYS A 55 -8.02 -10.91 -13.23
C LYS A 55 -6.50 -11.05 -13.24
N LEU A 56 -5.80 -10.24 -12.45
CA LEU A 56 -4.33 -10.31 -12.33
C LEU A 56 -3.85 -11.68 -11.84
N CYS A 57 -4.51 -12.24 -10.83
CA CYS A 57 -4.15 -13.56 -10.31
C CYS A 57 -4.39 -14.68 -11.34
N LYS A 58 -5.50 -14.62 -12.09
CA LYS A 58 -5.79 -15.58 -13.17
C LYS A 58 -4.74 -15.51 -14.29
N GLU A 59 -4.44 -14.29 -14.79
CA GLU A 59 -3.45 -14.10 -15.84
C GLU A 59 -2.05 -14.59 -15.42
N ARG A 60 -1.70 -14.42 -14.15
CA ARG A 60 -0.41 -14.88 -13.60
C ARG A 60 -0.43 -16.32 -13.11
N LYS A 61 -1.60 -16.96 -13.10
CA LYS A 61 -1.81 -18.33 -12.60
C LYS A 61 -1.23 -18.54 -11.20
N MET A 62 -1.34 -17.51 -10.34
CA MET A 62 -0.84 -17.58 -8.97
C MET A 62 -1.56 -16.60 -8.04
N LEU A 63 -1.63 -16.94 -6.77
CA LEU A 63 -1.97 -16.01 -5.69
C LEU A 63 -0.72 -15.24 -5.26
N PRO A 64 -0.86 -13.98 -4.83
CA PRO A 64 0.29 -13.19 -4.36
C PRO A 64 0.86 -13.79 -3.07
N THR A 65 2.19 -13.75 -2.96
CA THR A 65 2.92 -14.20 -1.79
C THR A 65 3.68 -13.02 -1.15
N ARG A 66 4.37 -13.27 -0.03
CA ARG A 66 5.22 -12.23 0.60
C ARG A 66 6.37 -11.81 -0.31
N ILE A 67 6.85 -12.72 -1.15
CA ILE A 67 7.93 -12.48 -2.11
C ILE A 67 7.35 -11.89 -3.40
N ALA A 68 6.32 -12.54 -3.98
CA ALA A 68 5.72 -12.13 -5.24
C ALA A 68 4.50 -11.21 -5.01
N ARG A 69 4.76 -9.93 -4.76
CA ARG A 69 3.74 -8.90 -4.46
C ARG A 69 3.29 -8.12 -5.69
N PHE A 70 3.06 -8.81 -6.80
CA PHE A 70 2.63 -8.19 -8.05
C PHE A 70 1.34 -7.35 -7.91
N CYS A 71 0.45 -7.72 -6.97
CA CYS A 71 -0.77 -6.96 -6.70
C CYS A 71 -0.48 -5.54 -6.20
N CYS A 72 0.56 -5.32 -5.37
CA CYS A 72 0.93 -3.98 -4.94
C CYS A 72 1.45 -3.15 -6.11
N ALA A 73 2.33 -3.73 -6.93
CA ALA A 73 2.88 -3.06 -8.10
C ALA A 73 1.77 -2.62 -9.08
N GLU A 74 0.83 -3.51 -9.40
CA GLU A 74 -0.20 -3.23 -10.41
C GLU A 74 -1.38 -2.40 -9.87
N LEU A 75 -1.78 -2.60 -8.60
CA LEU A 75 -2.98 -1.96 -8.06
C LEU A 75 -2.70 -0.66 -7.29
N LYS A 76 -1.44 -0.42 -6.88
CA LYS A 76 -1.09 0.73 -6.04
C LYS A 76 0.06 1.58 -6.57
N GLU A 77 1.07 0.96 -7.20
CA GLU A 77 2.32 1.64 -7.52
C GLU A 77 2.39 2.10 -8.99
N ARG A 78 1.81 1.33 -9.92
CA ARG A 78 1.80 1.63 -11.36
C ARG A 78 0.56 2.40 -11.75
N ASN A 79 0.46 3.63 -11.27
CA ASN A 79 -0.62 4.52 -11.67
C ASN A 79 -0.14 5.38 -12.83
N ASP A 80 -0.63 5.09 -14.04
CA ASP A 80 -0.48 5.96 -15.20
C ASP A 80 -1.41 7.18 -15.05
N ILE A 81 -1.12 8.01 -14.06
CA ILE A 81 -1.82 9.29 -13.86
C ILE A 81 -0.93 10.35 -14.49
N PRO A 82 -1.27 10.88 -15.66
CA PRO A 82 -0.42 11.83 -16.37
C PRO A 82 -0.05 13.05 -15.51
N GLU A 83 -0.99 13.54 -14.72
CA GLU A 83 -0.83 14.70 -13.84
C GLU A 83 0.19 14.48 -12.71
N LEU A 84 0.45 13.22 -12.37
CA LEU A 84 1.39 12.86 -11.31
C LEU A 84 2.80 12.56 -11.80
N LYS A 85 3.02 12.50 -13.11
CA LYS A 85 4.30 12.12 -13.68
C LYS A 85 5.47 13.00 -13.21
N PHE A 86 5.19 14.28 -12.94
CA PHE A 86 6.17 15.26 -12.46
C PHE A 86 5.82 15.85 -11.09
N ALA A 87 4.82 15.32 -10.41
CA ALA A 87 4.42 15.82 -9.10
C ALA A 87 5.34 15.29 -7.99
N THR A 88 5.49 16.07 -6.93
CA THR A 88 6.05 15.57 -5.69
C THR A 88 5.05 14.66 -5.01
N HIS A 89 5.45 13.42 -4.75
CA HIS A 89 4.63 12.44 -4.06
C HIS A 89 4.86 12.52 -2.55
N SER A 90 3.82 12.33 -1.75
CA SER A 90 3.97 12.24 -0.30
C SER A 90 3.36 10.96 0.24
N PHE A 91 4.12 10.28 1.12
CA PHE A 91 3.71 9.05 1.75
C PHE A 91 3.87 9.12 3.27
N GLY A 92 2.94 8.48 3.99
CA GLY A 92 2.99 8.30 5.44
C GLY A 92 3.92 7.15 5.85
N VAL A 93 5.11 7.08 5.27
CA VAL A 93 6.11 6.04 5.59
C VAL A 93 6.86 6.43 6.84
N ARG A 94 7.09 5.46 7.75
CA ARG A 94 7.90 5.62 8.95
C ARG A 94 9.06 4.63 8.95
N LYS A 95 10.23 5.05 9.39
CA LYS A 95 11.44 4.18 9.50
C LYS A 95 11.24 3.07 10.52
N THR A 96 10.45 3.31 11.56
CA THR A 96 10.14 2.36 12.62
C THR A 96 9.28 1.15 12.19
N GLU A 97 8.61 1.22 11.03
CA GLU A 97 7.70 0.16 10.59
C GLU A 97 8.42 -1.12 10.13
N SER A 98 9.67 -1.06 9.72
CA SER A 98 10.48 -2.23 9.39
C SER A 98 11.95 -1.87 9.14
N VAL A 99 12.86 -2.84 9.34
CA VAL A 99 14.29 -2.71 9.02
C VAL A 99 14.51 -2.24 7.58
N LYS A 100 13.77 -2.81 6.63
CA LYS A 100 13.86 -2.39 5.21
C LYS A 100 13.50 -0.90 5.03
N ARG A 101 12.49 -0.39 5.74
CA ARG A 101 12.15 1.04 5.68
C ARG A 101 13.19 1.90 6.38
N ALA A 102 13.71 1.46 7.52
CA ALA A 102 14.80 2.17 8.20
C ALA A 102 16.01 2.41 7.30
N CYS A 103 16.39 1.38 6.50
CA CYS A 103 17.56 1.44 5.63
C CYS A 103 17.31 2.13 4.27
N HIS A 104 16.06 2.10 3.74
CA HIS A 104 15.77 2.51 2.36
C HIS A 104 14.73 3.61 2.24
N ARG A 105 14.41 4.31 3.32
CA ARG A 105 13.48 5.44 3.31
C ARG A 105 14.01 6.58 4.15
N ASP A 106 13.78 7.79 3.67
CA ASP A 106 14.11 9.01 4.41
C ASP A 106 13.06 10.09 4.15
N SER A 107 13.24 11.26 4.77
CA SER A 107 12.30 12.38 4.69
C SER A 107 12.09 12.87 3.27
N ILE A 108 13.15 12.89 2.47
CA ILE A 108 13.12 13.27 1.06
C ILE A 108 13.82 12.18 0.26
N GLU A 109 13.19 11.75 -0.83
CA GLU A 109 13.76 10.77 -1.75
C GLU A 109 13.61 11.26 -3.18
N THR A 110 14.57 10.89 -4.03
CA THR A 110 14.49 11.09 -5.48
C THR A 110 14.44 9.75 -6.18
N ARG A 111 13.64 9.65 -7.22
CA ARG A 111 13.54 8.44 -8.07
C ARG A 111 13.41 8.82 -9.53
N ASP A 112 13.99 8.02 -10.42
CA ASP A 112 13.79 8.19 -11.85
C ASP A 112 12.40 7.73 -12.26
N SER A 113 11.79 8.48 -13.17
CA SER A 113 10.47 8.16 -13.73
C SER A 113 10.46 6.91 -14.62
N GLU A 114 11.60 6.54 -15.18
CA GLU A 114 11.74 5.45 -16.17
C GLU A 114 12.22 4.13 -15.55
N SER A 115 12.90 4.17 -14.41
CA SER A 115 13.39 2.96 -13.77
C SER A 115 12.68 2.70 -12.43
N PHE A 116 11.87 1.65 -12.36
CA PHE A 116 11.41 1.08 -11.09
C PHE A 116 12.54 0.36 -10.31
N GLY A 117 13.80 0.57 -10.72
CA GLY A 117 14.97 -0.05 -10.13
C GLY A 117 15.60 0.78 -9.01
N THR A 118 16.37 0.11 -8.16
CA THR A 118 17.05 0.69 -6.98
C THR A 118 18.25 1.59 -7.32
N LYS A 119 18.70 1.63 -8.59
CA LYS A 119 19.98 2.28 -8.96
C LYS A 119 19.97 3.80 -8.94
N SER A 120 18.81 4.44 -8.98
CA SER A 120 18.68 5.90 -8.99
C SER A 120 17.99 6.49 -7.76
N HIS A 121 17.76 5.66 -6.75
CA HIS A 121 17.12 6.09 -5.51
C HIS A 121 18.13 6.76 -4.60
N GLN A 122 17.94 8.03 -4.33
CA GLN A 122 18.71 8.81 -3.36
C GLN A 122 17.81 9.22 -2.20
N MET A 123 18.38 9.32 -1.01
CA MET A 123 17.66 9.65 0.23
C MET A 123 18.35 10.82 0.94
N PHE A 124 17.54 11.73 1.45
CA PHE A 124 18.03 12.91 2.16
C PHE A 124 17.19 13.16 3.41
N HIS A 125 17.86 13.63 4.46
CA HIS A 125 17.19 14.14 5.64
C HIS A 125 16.65 15.57 5.39
N PHE A 126 15.70 16.05 6.18
CA PHE A 126 15.09 17.36 6.01
C PHE A 126 16.08 18.52 6.12
N ASP A 127 17.12 18.41 6.93
CA ASP A 127 18.19 19.42 7.06
C ASP A 127 18.95 19.66 5.76
N LYS A 128 18.93 18.68 4.84
CA LYS A 128 19.53 18.77 3.51
C LYS A 128 18.58 19.21 2.40
N ALA A 129 17.40 19.71 2.74
CA ALA A 129 16.39 20.12 1.75
C ALA A 129 16.89 21.19 0.76
N ALA A 130 17.77 22.10 1.22
CA ALA A 130 18.38 23.12 0.37
C ALA A 130 19.34 22.50 -0.68
N GLU A 131 20.14 21.50 -0.29
CA GLU A 131 21.05 20.79 -1.20
C GLU A 131 20.25 20.01 -2.28
N VAL A 132 19.14 19.39 -1.89
CA VAL A 132 18.26 18.67 -2.81
C VAL A 132 17.69 19.61 -3.88
N LYS A 133 17.34 20.85 -3.50
CA LYS A 133 16.81 21.85 -4.42
C LYS A 133 17.86 22.29 -5.44
N GLN A 134 19.12 22.39 -5.07
CA GLN A 134 20.22 22.69 -6.00
C GLN A 134 20.51 21.54 -6.96
N THR A 135 20.48 20.29 -6.48
CA THR A 135 20.70 19.13 -7.32
C THR A 135 19.53 18.84 -8.26
N SER A 136 18.31 19.28 -7.93
CA SER A 136 17.10 19.03 -8.72
C SER A 136 17.08 19.76 -10.06
N SER A 137 17.80 20.87 -10.22
CA SER A 137 17.89 21.61 -11.49
C SER A 137 18.57 20.81 -12.62
N CYS A 138 19.32 19.76 -12.27
CA CYS A 138 20.03 18.90 -13.23
C CYS A 138 19.26 17.65 -13.65
N TYR A 139 18.05 17.40 -13.11
CA TYR A 139 17.35 16.13 -13.28
C TYR A 139 15.98 16.30 -13.93
N THR A 140 15.92 16.29 -15.23
CA THR A 140 14.68 16.44 -16.01
C THR A 140 13.69 15.26 -15.89
N ASN A 141 14.14 14.09 -15.44
CA ASN A 141 13.32 12.86 -15.39
C ASN A 141 13.12 12.28 -13.99
N LYS A 142 13.43 13.03 -12.93
CA LYS A 142 13.26 12.56 -11.54
C LYS A 142 12.01 13.16 -10.90
N TYR A 143 11.33 12.35 -10.10
CA TYR A 143 10.28 12.82 -9.22
C TYR A 143 10.70 12.73 -7.75
N PHE A 144 10.15 13.61 -6.94
CA PHE A 144 10.43 13.70 -5.53
C PHE A 144 9.39 12.96 -4.71
N ILE A 145 9.87 12.34 -3.63
CA ILE A 145 9.01 11.76 -2.60
C ILE A 145 9.33 12.48 -1.30
N VAL A 146 8.30 12.93 -0.61
CA VAL A 146 8.41 13.54 0.72
C VAL A 146 7.65 12.64 1.72
N ASN A 147 8.35 12.24 2.77
CA ASN A 147 7.81 11.45 3.87
C ASN A 147 7.83 12.29 5.16
N PRO A 148 6.82 13.13 5.40
CA PRO A 148 6.82 14.09 6.51
C PRO A 148 6.94 13.46 7.90
N ILE A 149 6.51 12.23 8.04
CA ILE A 149 6.50 11.48 9.29
C ILE A 149 7.52 10.31 9.29
N ALA A 150 8.60 10.42 8.48
CA ALA A 150 9.59 9.35 8.34
C ALA A 150 10.22 8.93 9.68
N TYR A 151 10.40 9.88 10.58
CA TYR A 151 11.03 9.68 11.90
C TYR A 151 10.04 9.52 13.06
N TRP A 152 8.74 9.58 12.79
CA TRP A 152 7.73 9.38 13.82
C TRP A 152 7.66 7.92 14.24
N THR A 153 7.50 7.71 15.53
CA THR A 153 7.14 6.41 16.10
C THR A 153 5.66 6.13 15.91
N GLU A 154 5.19 4.96 16.29
CA GLU A 154 3.76 4.66 16.34
C GLU A 154 3.05 5.48 17.42
N GLU A 155 3.72 5.71 18.54
CA GLU A 155 3.25 6.52 19.65
C GLU A 155 3.06 7.97 19.21
N ASP A 156 4.05 8.58 18.55
CA ASP A 156 3.94 9.94 18.01
C ASP A 156 2.73 10.12 17.09
N VAL A 157 2.41 9.10 16.28
CA VAL A 157 1.24 9.15 15.40
C VAL A 157 -0.06 9.15 16.20
N TRP A 158 -0.17 8.29 17.24
CA TRP A 158 -1.37 8.24 18.06
C TRP A 158 -1.53 9.47 18.93
N ASP A 159 -0.45 9.98 19.51
CA ASP A 159 -0.45 11.23 20.28
C ASP A 159 -0.90 12.40 19.42
N TYR A 160 -0.41 12.47 18.19
CA TYR A 160 -0.85 13.51 17.25
C TYR A 160 -2.35 13.37 16.93
N ILE A 161 -2.83 12.16 16.67
CA ILE A 161 -4.24 11.88 16.37
C ILE A 161 -5.13 12.32 17.55
N HIS A 162 -4.79 11.92 18.77
CA HIS A 162 -5.55 12.24 19.97
C HIS A 162 -5.50 13.73 20.30
N LYS A 163 -4.32 14.33 20.25
CA LYS A 163 -4.10 15.77 20.53
C LYS A 163 -4.95 16.67 19.64
N TYR A 164 -5.11 16.31 18.38
CA TYR A 164 -5.84 17.13 17.41
C TYR A 164 -7.23 16.59 17.07
N GLY A 165 -7.71 15.56 17.75
CA GLY A 165 -9.04 14.97 17.54
C GLY A 165 -9.25 14.46 16.12
N ILE A 166 -8.20 13.89 15.50
CA ILE A 166 -8.27 13.46 14.09
C ILE A 166 -9.04 12.16 13.99
N GLU A 167 -10.07 12.14 13.16
CA GLU A 167 -10.83 10.94 12.87
C GLU A 167 -9.96 9.92 12.09
N TYR A 168 -9.92 8.69 12.61
CA TYR A 168 -9.14 7.58 12.01
C TYR A 168 -10.04 6.39 11.65
N ASN A 169 -9.48 5.40 10.97
CA ASN A 169 -10.23 4.25 10.50
C ASN A 169 -10.76 3.41 11.68
N PRO A 170 -12.09 3.12 11.76
CA PRO A 170 -12.71 2.43 12.89
C PRO A 170 -12.26 0.97 13.09
N LEU A 171 -11.48 0.43 12.16
CA LEU A 171 -10.88 -0.89 12.33
C LEU A 171 -9.81 -0.91 13.44
N TYR A 172 -9.17 0.22 13.73
CA TYR A 172 -8.23 0.31 14.85
C TYR A 172 -8.93 0.09 16.19
N ASP A 173 -10.14 0.64 16.39
CA ASP A 173 -10.96 0.40 17.60
C ASP A 173 -11.41 -1.06 17.74
N LYS A 174 -11.43 -1.80 16.61
CA LYS A 174 -11.74 -3.23 16.57
C LYS A 174 -10.51 -4.13 16.76
N GLY A 175 -9.38 -3.56 17.23
CA GLY A 175 -8.15 -4.29 17.53
C GLY A 175 -7.26 -4.59 16.34
N TYR A 176 -7.45 -3.95 15.19
CA TYR A 176 -6.54 -4.07 14.07
C TYR A 176 -5.30 -3.21 14.30
N SER A 177 -4.13 -3.81 14.40
CA SER A 177 -2.86 -3.08 14.46
C SER A 177 -2.47 -2.48 13.09
N ARG A 178 -3.06 -2.98 12.01
CA ARG A 178 -2.79 -2.52 10.64
C ARG A 178 -4.02 -2.67 9.76
N VAL A 179 -4.40 -1.58 9.09
CA VAL A 179 -5.45 -1.59 8.08
C VAL A 179 -4.83 -1.76 6.69
N GLY A 180 -5.38 -2.67 5.89
CA GLY A 180 -4.89 -2.95 4.53
C GLY A 180 -5.85 -3.87 3.77
N CYS A 181 -5.40 -4.39 2.62
CA CYS A 181 -6.19 -5.30 1.81
C CYS A 181 -6.55 -6.58 2.59
N ILE A 182 -7.79 -7.03 2.47
CA ILE A 182 -8.23 -8.32 3.03
C ILE A 182 -7.49 -9.45 2.32
N GLY A 183 -6.97 -10.41 3.09
CA GLY A 183 -6.22 -11.54 2.56
C GLY A 183 -4.80 -11.19 2.11
N CYS A 184 -4.27 -10.02 2.48
CA CYS A 184 -2.89 -9.63 2.13
C CYS A 184 -1.86 -10.59 2.73
N PRO A 185 -0.92 -11.15 1.92
CA PRO A 185 0.14 -12.01 2.44
C PRO A 185 0.98 -11.36 3.54
N MET A 186 1.13 -10.03 3.49
CA MET A 186 1.87 -9.26 4.49
C MET A 186 1.17 -9.17 5.85
N ALA A 187 -0.10 -9.57 5.95
CA ALA A 187 -0.82 -9.60 7.22
C ALA A 187 -0.45 -10.82 8.10
N GLY A 188 0.32 -11.76 7.56
CA GLY A 188 0.73 -12.95 8.31
C GLY A 188 -0.46 -13.72 8.89
N LYS A 189 -0.40 -14.04 10.19
CA LYS A 189 -1.50 -14.74 10.89
C LYS A 189 -2.81 -13.93 10.91
N GLY A 190 -2.74 -12.61 10.86
CA GLY A 190 -3.91 -11.73 10.81
C GLY A 190 -4.80 -11.97 9.59
N ARG A 191 -4.26 -12.58 8.51
CA ARG A 191 -5.02 -12.97 7.32
C ARG A 191 -6.14 -13.98 7.64
N ILE A 192 -5.87 -14.92 8.54
CA ILE A 192 -6.85 -15.92 8.97
C ILE A 192 -8.00 -15.24 9.72
N GLU A 193 -7.69 -14.32 10.63
CA GLU A 193 -8.70 -13.55 11.37
C GLU A 193 -9.51 -12.63 10.44
N GLN A 194 -8.87 -12.02 9.46
CA GLN A 194 -9.57 -11.27 8.43
C GLN A 194 -10.60 -12.14 7.68
N PHE A 195 -10.25 -13.38 7.33
CA PHE A 195 -11.16 -14.28 6.63
C PHE A 195 -12.29 -14.82 7.51
N LYS A 196 -12.10 -14.91 8.83
CA LYS A 196 -13.21 -15.18 9.76
C LYS A 196 -14.23 -14.05 9.76
N LYS A 197 -13.74 -12.81 9.78
CA LYS A 197 -14.59 -11.61 9.78
C LYS A 197 -15.25 -11.33 8.43
N TYR A 198 -14.55 -11.65 7.33
CA TYR A 198 -15.01 -11.39 5.96
C TYR A 198 -15.14 -12.70 5.15
N PRO A 199 -16.12 -13.58 5.49
CA PRO A 199 -16.25 -14.90 4.87
C PRO A 199 -16.50 -14.84 3.36
N LYS A 200 -17.15 -13.79 2.86
CA LYS A 200 -17.34 -13.58 1.42
C LYS A 200 -16.01 -13.44 0.67
N TYR A 201 -15.05 -12.70 1.24
CA TYR A 201 -13.71 -12.62 0.66
C TYR A 201 -12.99 -13.97 0.68
N LYS A 202 -13.09 -14.71 1.79
CA LYS A 202 -12.53 -16.07 1.88
C LYS A 202 -13.07 -16.96 0.75
N ALA A 203 -14.39 -16.94 0.51
CA ALA A 203 -15.03 -17.72 -0.56
C ALA A 203 -14.51 -17.32 -1.95
N LEU A 204 -14.35 -16.02 -2.21
CA LEU A 204 -13.80 -15.52 -3.48
C LEU A 204 -12.34 -15.96 -3.70
N TYR A 205 -11.51 -15.87 -2.67
CA TYR A 205 -10.12 -16.34 -2.74
C TYR A 205 -10.02 -17.85 -2.97
N LYS A 206 -10.88 -18.63 -2.28
CA LYS A 206 -10.95 -20.09 -2.48
C LYS A 206 -11.36 -20.41 -3.91
N LYS A 207 -12.44 -19.81 -4.41
CA LYS A 207 -12.88 -19.98 -5.80
C LYS A 207 -11.76 -19.65 -6.80
N LEU A 208 -11.05 -18.54 -6.59
CA LEU A 208 -9.93 -18.14 -7.43
C LEU A 208 -8.79 -19.17 -7.38
N ALA A 209 -8.47 -19.69 -6.20
CA ALA A 209 -7.44 -20.72 -6.04
C ALA A 209 -7.84 -22.02 -6.78
N ASP A 210 -9.08 -22.45 -6.65
CA ASP A 210 -9.62 -23.64 -7.33
C ASP A 210 -9.56 -23.48 -8.87
N GLU A 211 -9.85 -22.28 -9.37
CA GLU A 211 -9.76 -21.96 -10.81
C GLU A 211 -8.29 -22.01 -11.29
N ILE A 212 -7.38 -21.41 -10.55
CA ILE A 212 -5.94 -21.41 -10.87
C ILE A 212 -5.38 -22.84 -10.83
N GLU A 213 -5.76 -23.63 -9.82
CA GLU A 213 -5.27 -25.00 -9.64
C GLU A 213 -5.63 -25.89 -10.81
N LYS A 214 -6.85 -25.73 -11.36
CA LYS A 214 -7.30 -26.47 -12.56
C LYS A 214 -6.46 -26.19 -13.80
N GLU A 215 -5.90 -24.99 -13.91
CA GLU A 215 -5.06 -24.56 -15.03
C GLU A 215 -3.57 -24.89 -14.84
N LEU A 216 -3.15 -25.31 -13.64
CA LEU A 216 -1.77 -25.64 -13.33
C LEU A 216 -1.51 -27.14 -13.50
N PRO A 217 -0.87 -27.60 -14.57
CA PRO A 217 -0.45 -28.99 -14.66
C PRO A 217 0.61 -29.25 -13.57
N ASN A 218 0.49 -30.38 -12.89
CA ASN A 218 1.51 -30.90 -11.96
C ASN A 218 1.71 -30.22 -10.59
N ASN A 219 0.72 -29.50 -10.06
CA ASN A 219 0.74 -29.02 -8.66
C ASN A 219 2.12 -28.51 -8.17
N ASN A 220 2.79 -27.66 -9.00
CA ASN A 220 4.14 -27.19 -8.74
C ASN A 220 4.30 -26.47 -7.39
N TRP A 221 3.21 -25.91 -6.85
CA TRP A 221 3.15 -25.31 -5.54
C TRP A 221 3.38 -26.31 -4.38
N GLN A 222 3.10 -27.62 -4.59
CA GLN A 222 3.37 -28.66 -3.61
C GLN A 222 4.84 -29.13 -3.59
N LYS A 223 5.55 -28.98 -4.72
CA LYS A 223 6.93 -29.53 -4.87
C LYS A 223 7.96 -28.90 -3.93
N SER A 224 7.75 -27.65 -3.52
CA SER A 224 8.66 -26.94 -2.62
C SER A 224 8.31 -27.09 -1.14
N SER A 225 7.19 -27.71 -0.80
CA SER A 225 6.72 -27.82 0.57
C SER A 225 6.94 -29.22 1.14
N LYS A 226 7.59 -29.28 2.34
CA LYS A 226 7.70 -30.51 3.13
C LYS A 226 6.35 -30.99 3.69
N VAL A 227 5.35 -30.10 3.73
CA VAL A 227 4.00 -30.36 4.23
C VAL A 227 3.08 -30.56 3.04
N LYS A 228 2.29 -31.63 3.05
CA LYS A 228 1.24 -31.84 2.04
C LYS A 228 0.00 -31.03 2.39
N TYR A 229 -0.44 -30.19 1.46
CA TYR A 229 -1.68 -29.42 1.56
C TYR A 229 -2.75 -30.02 0.67
N ALA A 230 -4.01 -29.87 1.07
CA ALA A 230 -5.13 -30.46 0.33
C ALA A 230 -5.39 -29.77 -1.02
N ASN A 231 -5.12 -28.47 -1.10
CA ASN A 231 -5.33 -27.64 -2.29
C ASN A 231 -4.47 -26.37 -2.25
N LEU A 232 -4.44 -25.61 -3.34
CA LEU A 232 -3.68 -24.38 -3.49
C LEU A 232 -4.07 -23.32 -2.45
N PHE A 233 -5.35 -23.21 -2.09
CA PHE A 233 -5.80 -22.24 -1.10
C PHE A 233 -5.25 -22.55 0.29
N ASP A 234 -5.26 -23.81 0.71
CA ASP A 234 -4.75 -24.25 1.99
C ASP A 234 -3.24 -24.05 2.08
N TRP A 235 -2.49 -24.37 1.02
CA TRP A 235 -1.08 -24.05 0.92
C TRP A 235 -0.85 -22.55 1.07
N TRP A 236 -1.55 -21.73 0.30
CA TRP A 236 -1.35 -20.29 0.29
C TRP A 236 -1.65 -19.62 1.64
N ILE A 237 -2.68 -20.06 2.37
CA ILE A 237 -3.06 -19.47 3.64
C ILE A 237 -2.18 -19.91 4.81
N GLN A 238 -1.61 -21.12 4.74
CA GLN A 238 -0.81 -21.72 5.82
C GLN A 238 0.69 -21.61 5.58
N SER A 239 1.13 -21.36 4.34
CA SER A 239 2.54 -21.27 4.02
C SER A 239 3.19 -20.17 4.86
N LYS A 240 4.20 -20.56 5.64
CA LYS A 240 5.13 -19.65 6.29
C LYS A 240 6.20 -19.27 5.25
N GLU A 241 5.83 -18.38 4.35
CA GLU A 241 6.83 -17.81 3.43
C GLU A 241 7.67 -16.74 4.11
#